data_a5c30978b4fd239e5b96a529885b92d4
#
_entry.id   a5c30978b4fd239e5b96a529885b92d4
#
_cell.length_a   1.000
_cell.length_b   1.000
_cell.length_c   1.000
_cell.angle_alpha   90.00
_cell.angle_beta   90.00
_cell.angle_gamma   90.00
#
_symmetry.space_group_name_H-M   'P 1'
#
loop_
_entity.id
_entity.type
_entity.pdbx_description
1 polymer ?
#
loop_
_entity_poly.entity_id
_entity_poly.type
_entity_poly.pdbx_seq_one_letter_code
_entity_poly.pdbx_strand_id
1 'polypeptide(L)'
;YVQTAAMVSCGASHTGVILTDGTVLTCGAGDNGMLGHGGHGIEAETRTADVFELTAVRDLSAAKTPSEAVAAGGAHTLVATRHSGLYAFGAGSWGRLGLGPSENRDRAVPTKVKAAEHLGKIKQVAAGHEHSLLLTVDRAVYQFGRIGSSYISTPTPVTGLGPSNGVPVVSLSAGKGYTIAISETGEAWVWGTMGQGGAIGLGDKDGTKLKGARLPTRIDSLVGRSCVQAAAGWTHMLALADSGTSACDSKEMAVPGEVRFGATTQRDYDDAKCDMCHEEIGPSNGLLLFCDFCNKGYHLECHDPPLETAPEGDWICFNCKLERNSACVVSGMQDDFNSTLVLCE
;
A
#
# COMPACT_ATOMS: atom_id res chain seq x y z
N TYR A 1 18.54 17.53 22.26
CA TYR A 1 18.48 16.23 21.57
C TYR A 1 17.58 16.39 20.36
N VAL A 2 18.10 16.13 19.16
CA VAL A 2 17.29 16.09 17.94
C VAL A 2 16.49 14.77 17.99
N GLN A 3 15.19 14.86 18.14
CA GLN A 3 14.31 13.68 18.07
C GLN A 3 14.17 13.29 16.59
N THR A 4 14.45 12.03 16.28
CA THR A 4 14.33 11.49 14.92
C THR A 4 13.09 10.63 14.80
N ALA A 5 12.47 10.64 13.61
CA ALA A 5 11.34 9.77 13.30
C ALA A 5 11.82 8.32 13.16
N ALA A 6 11.16 7.41 13.88
CA ALA A 6 11.37 5.97 13.78
C ALA A 6 10.39 5.32 12.80
N MET A 7 9.19 5.88 12.67
CA MET A 7 8.14 5.36 11.79
C MET A 7 7.22 6.48 11.33
N VAL A 8 6.75 6.39 10.09
CA VAL A 8 5.76 7.30 9.49
C VAL A 8 4.65 6.47 8.84
N SER A 9 3.42 6.92 8.96
CA SER A 9 2.26 6.35 8.27
C SER A 9 1.35 7.45 7.77
N CYS A 10 0.98 7.40 6.49
CA CYS A 10 0.08 8.34 5.86
C CYS A 10 -1.29 7.69 5.64
N GLY A 11 -2.34 8.37 6.09
CA GLY A 11 -3.74 8.03 5.82
C GLY A 11 -4.30 8.81 4.63
N ALA A 12 -5.64 8.85 4.52
CA ALA A 12 -6.29 9.61 3.44
C ALA A 12 -6.10 11.13 3.58
N SER A 13 -6.09 11.65 4.79
CA SER A 13 -6.03 13.09 5.07
C SER A 13 -5.25 13.46 6.34
N HIS A 14 -4.56 12.50 6.96
CA HIS A 14 -3.76 12.71 8.16
C HIS A 14 -2.50 11.84 8.14
N THR A 15 -1.54 12.21 8.97
CA THR A 15 -0.25 11.53 9.10
C THR A 15 0.02 11.21 10.56
N GLY A 16 0.52 10.01 10.84
CA GLY A 16 1.03 9.58 12.12
C GLY A 16 2.53 9.33 12.08
N VAL A 17 3.26 9.75 13.08
CA VAL A 17 4.71 9.58 13.22
C VAL A 17 5.01 9.03 14.61
N ILE A 18 5.94 8.08 14.70
CA ILE A 18 6.55 7.66 15.96
C ILE A 18 7.98 8.15 16.00
N LEU A 19 8.36 8.81 17.08
CA LEU A 19 9.73 9.21 17.34
C LEU A 19 10.53 8.06 17.98
N THR A 20 11.84 8.17 17.98
CA THR A 20 12.75 7.14 18.54
C THR A 20 12.55 6.88 20.04
N ASP A 21 11.97 7.83 20.76
CA ASP A 21 11.60 7.67 22.18
C ASP A 21 10.22 7.00 22.37
N GLY A 22 9.50 6.69 21.28
CA GLY A 22 8.16 6.11 21.27
C GLY A 22 7.03 7.12 21.39
N THR A 23 7.30 8.41 21.30
CA THR A 23 6.27 9.47 21.24
C THR A 23 5.53 9.41 19.92
N VAL A 24 4.20 9.48 19.96
CA VAL A 24 3.34 9.55 18.77
C VAL A 24 2.99 10.99 18.48
N LEU A 25 3.21 11.42 17.23
CA LEU A 25 2.80 12.70 16.72
C LEU A 25 1.79 12.49 15.60
N THR A 26 0.81 13.40 15.47
CA THR A 26 -0.14 13.39 14.36
C THR A 26 -0.34 14.79 13.80
N CYS A 27 -0.65 14.89 12.51
CA CYS A 27 -1.07 16.12 11.83
C CYS A 27 -2.02 15.81 10.67
N GLY A 28 -2.71 16.82 10.17
CA GLY A 28 -3.67 16.74 9.07
C GLY A 28 -5.07 17.08 9.50
N ALA A 29 -6.07 16.49 8.82
CA ALA A 29 -7.49 16.74 9.11
C ALA A 29 -7.90 16.18 10.48
N GLY A 30 -8.69 16.94 11.21
CA GLY A 30 -9.17 16.59 12.56
C GLY A 30 -10.54 15.92 12.61
N ASP A 31 -11.14 15.61 11.46
CA ASP A 31 -12.47 15.00 11.39
C ASP A 31 -12.51 13.64 12.13
N ASN A 32 -13.66 13.36 12.75
CA ASN A 32 -13.92 12.13 13.50
C ASN A 32 -12.94 11.85 14.67
N GLY A 33 -12.06 12.80 15.00
CA GLY A 33 -11.04 12.63 16.04
C GLY A 33 -9.84 11.76 15.65
N MET A 34 -9.57 11.59 14.34
CA MET A 34 -8.50 10.72 13.83
C MET A 34 -7.08 11.17 14.19
N LEU A 35 -6.91 12.39 14.71
CA LEU A 35 -5.63 12.90 15.23
C LEU A 35 -5.37 12.52 16.70
N GLY A 36 -6.42 12.14 17.46
CA GLY A 36 -6.28 11.75 18.86
C GLY A 36 -6.06 12.91 19.84
N HIS A 37 -6.38 14.16 19.46
CA HIS A 37 -6.18 15.37 20.26
C HIS A 37 -7.43 15.85 21.02
N GLY A 38 -8.49 15.04 21.05
CA GLY A 38 -9.74 15.38 21.74
C GLY A 38 -9.57 15.57 23.24
N GLY A 39 -10.50 16.32 23.85
CA GLY A 39 -10.57 16.48 25.29
C GLY A 39 -11.18 15.26 25.98
N HIS A 40 -10.90 15.10 27.29
CA HIS A 40 -11.58 14.14 28.15
C HIS A 40 -12.90 14.73 28.64
N GLY A 41 -14.00 13.99 28.52
CA GLY A 41 -15.31 14.37 29.07
C GLY A 41 -16.48 13.79 28.31
N ILE A 42 -17.70 13.97 28.86
CA ILE A 42 -18.97 13.44 28.31
C ILE A 42 -19.31 14.09 26.95
N GLU A 43 -18.77 15.27 26.69
CA GLU A 43 -18.92 16.05 25.46
C GLU A 43 -17.60 16.15 24.67
N ALA A 44 -16.78 15.10 24.70
CA ALA A 44 -15.59 15.05 23.87
C ALA A 44 -16.02 15.27 22.40
N GLU A 45 -15.72 16.45 21.87
CA GLU A 45 -16.00 16.78 20.48
C GLU A 45 -15.31 15.76 19.58
N THR A 46 -16.09 15.04 18.80
CA THR A 46 -15.57 14.04 17.86
C THR A 46 -14.88 14.70 16.67
N ARG A 47 -15.09 16.00 16.51
CA ARG A 47 -14.42 16.83 15.51
C ARG A 47 -13.40 17.74 16.21
N THR A 48 -12.13 17.43 16.03
CA THR A 48 -11.03 18.31 16.40
C THR A 48 -10.67 19.21 15.23
N ALA A 49 -10.06 20.35 15.51
CA ALA A 49 -9.54 21.22 14.44
C ALA A 49 -8.44 20.51 13.66
N ASP A 50 -8.27 20.88 12.40
CA ASP A 50 -7.13 20.48 11.58
C ASP A 50 -5.83 20.94 12.24
N VAL A 51 -4.82 20.09 12.20
CA VAL A 51 -3.51 20.35 12.81
C VAL A 51 -2.45 20.32 11.72
N PHE A 52 -1.85 21.47 11.44
CA PHE A 52 -0.90 21.63 10.34
C PHE A 52 0.54 21.27 10.72
N GLU A 53 0.83 21.17 12.00
CA GLU A 53 2.14 20.79 12.52
C GLU A 53 2.06 19.46 13.28
N LEU A 54 3.14 18.67 13.22
CA LEU A 54 3.23 17.42 13.98
C LEU A 54 3.09 17.69 15.48
N THR A 55 1.98 17.28 16.07
CA THR A 55 1.61 17.53 17.46
C THR A 55 1.51 16.22 18.23
N ALA A 56 2.04 16.20 19.46
CA ALA A 56 2.07 15.00 20.29
C ALA A 56 0.68 14.57 20.76
N VAL A 57 0.39 13.28 20.62
CA VAL A 57 -0.82 12.63 21.16
C VAL A 57 -0.60 12.38 22.65
N ARG A 58 -1.08 13.30 23.49
CA ARG A 58 -0.77 13.39 24.93
C ARG A 58 -1.10 12.13 25.71
N ASP A 59 -2.23 11.49 25.44
CA ASP A 59 -2.71 10.33 26.18
C ASP A 59 -1.84 9.07 25.97
N LEU A 60 -1.17 8.98 24.83
CA LEU A 60 -0.22 7.89 24.54
C LEU A 60 1.11 8.12 25.27
N SER A 61 1.58 9.37 25.35
CA SER A 61 2.80 9.71 26.09
C SER A 61 2.60 9.56 27.61
N ALA A 62 1.39 9.81 28.11
CA ALA A 62 1.05 9.59 29.52
C ALA A 62 0.98 8.10 29.93
N ALA A 63 0.76 7.20 28.97
CA ALA A 63 0.68 5.75 29.24
C ALA A 63 2.03 5.10 29.64
N LYS A 64 3.11 5.85 29.72
CA LYS A 64 4.48 5.41 30.10
C LYS A 64 5.00 4.20 29.29
N THR A 65 4.36 3.85 28.20
CA THR A 65 4.73 2.72 27.36
C THR A 65 5.03 3.22 25.97
N PRO A 66 6.28 3.10 25.52
CA PRO A 66 6.67 3.56 24.17
C PRO A 66 5.82 2.89 23.10
N SER A 67 5.39 3.67 22.12
CA SER A 67 4.72 3.17 20.93
C SER A 67 5.74 2.60 19.94
N GLU A 68 5.41 1.47 19.30
CA GLU A 68 6.31 0.77 18.37
C GLU A 68 5.77 0.70 16.94
N ALA A 69 4.44 0.83 16.76
CA ALA A 69 3.85 0.85 15.42
C ALA A 69 2.66 1.81 15.35
N VAL A 70 2.54 2.52 14.24
CA VAL A 70 1.43 3.42 13.92
C VAL A 70 0.90 3.12 12.51
N ALA A 71 -0.41 3.19 12.34
CA ALA A 71 -1.05 3.14 11.03
C ALA A 71 -2.17 4.17 10.94
N ALA A 72 -2.09 5.01 9.93
CA ALA A 72 -3.10 5.99 9.55
C ALA A 72 -3.95 5.44 8.41
N GLY A 73 -5.26 5.33 8.61
CA GLY A 73 -6.22 4.81 7.65
C GLY A 73 -7.05 5.88 6.94
N GLY A 74 -8.26 5.54 6.48
CA GLY A 74 -9.16 6.49 5.83
C GLY A 74 -9.59 7.62 6.77
N ALA A 75 -10.01 7.28 7.98
CA ALA A 75 -10.47 8.25 8.99
C ALA A 75 -10.21 7.73 10.42
N HIS A 76 -9.20 6.91 10.62
CA HIS A 76 -8.85 6.36 11.92
C HIS A 76 -7.36 6.10 12.02
N THR A 77 -6.87 6.00 13.24
CA THR A 77 -5.46 5.74 13.55
C THR A 77 -5.36 4.58 14.54
N LEU A 78 -4.40 3.70 14.29
CA LEU A 78 -4.02 2.60 15.17
C LEU A 78 -2.61 2.83 15.71
N VAL A 79 -2.40 2.56 16.98
CA VAL A 79 -1.09 2.63 17.63
C VAL A 79 -0.88 1.39 18.47
N ALA A 80 0.21 0.66 18.19
CA ALA A 80 0.63 -0.46 19.00
C ALA A 80 1.79 -0.05 19.91
N THR A 81 1.72 -0.47 21.17
CA THR A 81 2.73 -0.18 22.18
C THR A 81 3.58 -1.41 22.50
N ARG A 82 4.76 -1.18 23.09
CA ARG A 82 5.76 -2.22 23.39
C ARG A 82 5.21 -3.40 24.20
N HIS A 83 4.30 -3.16 25.14
CA HIS A 83 3.76 -4.18 26.02
C HIS A 83 2.36 -4.66 25.63
N SER A 84 2.18 -4.94 24.34
CA SER A 84 0.96 -5.56 23.77
C SER A 84 -0.31 -4.72 23.90
N GLY A 85 -0.20 -3.41 24.04
CA GLY A 85 -1.34 -2.50 23.99
C GLY A 85 -1.65 -2.10 22.55
N LEU A 86 -2.91 -2.21 22.15
CA LEU A 86 -3.44 -1.57 20.93
C LEU A 86 -4.34 -0.43 21.34
N TYR A 87 -4.12 0.73 20.75
CA TYR A 87 -4.98 1.90 20.87
C TYR A 87 -5.53 2.26 19.50
N ALA A 88 -6.79 2.68 19.47
CA ALA A 88 -7.47 3.11 18.26
C ALA A 88 -8.23 4.41 18.52
N PHE A 89 -8.25 5.30 17.54
CA PHE A 89 -9.00 6.56 17.58
C PHE A 89 -9.39 7.01 16.18
N GLY A 90 -10.35 7.92 16.07
CA GLY A 90 -10.96 8.33 14.82
C GLY A 90 -12.38 7.78 14.65
N ALA A 91 -12.80 7.62 13.40
CA ALA A 91 -14.13 7.14 13.05
C ALA A 91 -14.40 5.72 13.55
N GLY A 92 -15.47 5.53 14.32
CA GLY A 92 -15.86 4.26 14.91
C GLY A 92 -16.77 3.40 14.05
N SER A 93 -17.36 3.95 12.99
CA SER A 93 -18.30 3.24 12.13
C SER A 93 -17.68 1.95 11.54
N TRP A 94 -18.52 0.96 11.32
CA TRP A 94 -18.13 -0.34 10.76
C TRP A 94 -17.16 -1.16 11.63
N GLY A 95 -17.00 -0.82 12.91
CA GLY A 95 -16.13 -1.55 13.82
C GLY A 95 -14.63 -1.40 13.56
N ARG A 96 -14.20 -0.39 12.76
CA ARG A 96 -12.78 -0.21 12.35
C ARG A 96 -11.83 0.10 13.51
N LEU A 97 -12.36 0.50 14.68
CA LEU A 97 -11.57 0.71 15.89
C LEU A 97 -11.37 -0.57 16.72
N GLY A 98 -12.11 -1.65 16.43
CA GLY A 98 -11.97 -2.92 17.14
C GLY A 98 -12.46 -2.93 18.58
N LEU A 99 -13.26 -1.95 18.99
CA LEU A 99 -13.68 -1.74 20.41
C LEU A 99 -14.83 -2.62 20.85
N GLY A 100 -15.51 -3.31 19.93
CA GLY A 100 -16.64 -4.20 20.21
C GLY A 100 -17.93 -3.81 19.47
N PRO A 101 -18.95 -4.67 19.48
CA PRO A 101 -20.16 -4.50 18.68
C PRO A 101 -21.02 -3.31 19.09
N SER A 102 -20.95 -2.86 20.33
CA SER A 102 -21.70 -1.72 20.86
C SER A 102 -20.92 -0.40 20.76
N GLU A 103 -19.68 -0.42 20.26
CA GLU A 103 -18.71 0.68 20.31
C GLU A 103 -18.41 1.24 18.91
N ASN A 104 -19.47 1.56 18.17
CA ASN A 104 -19.34 2.13 16.80
C ASN A 104 -19.25 3.67 16.77
N ARG A 105 -18.99 4.30 17.91
CA ARG A 105 -18.84 5.76 18.01
C ARG A 105 -17.42 6.17 17.70
N ASP A 106 -17.28 7.38 17.18
CA ASP A 106 -15.99 8.02 16.96
C ASP A 106 -15.25 8.23 18.29
N ARG A 107 -13.94 8.19 18.25
CA ARG A 107 -13.06 8.38 19.40
C ARG A 107 -12.05 9.47 19.09
N ALA A 108 -12.21 10.62 19.73
CA ALA A 108 -11.29 11.76 19.58
C ALA A 108 -10.01 11.60 20.41
N VAL A 109 -9.97 10.60 21.31
CA VAL A 109 -8.80 10.27 22.13
C VAL A 109 -8.41 8.81 21.95
N PRO A 110 -7.13 8.46 22.10
CA PRO A 110 -6.66 7.09 22.06
C PRO A 110 -7.42 6.19 23.02
N THR A 111 -8.14 5.23 22.47
CA THR A 111 -8.95 4.29 23.25
C THR A 111 -8.35 2.90 23.15
N LYS A 112 -8.13 2.26 24.30
CA LYS A 112 -7.51 0.94 24.35
C LYS A 112 -8.44 -0.15 23.81
N VAL A 113 -7.95 -0.95 22.87
CA VAL A 113 -8.66 -2.09 22.29
C VAL A 113 -8.48 -3.30 23.19
N LYS A 114 -9.37 -3.48 24.15
CA LYS A 114 -9.29 -4.56 25.17
C LYS A 114 -9.23 -5.96 24.56
N ALA A 115 -9.96 -6.18 23.46
CA ALA A 115 -9.96 -7.47 22.77
C ALA A 115 -8.58 -7.85 22.16
N ALA A 116 -7.64 -6.91 22.06
CA ALA A 116 -6.28 -7.17 21.57
C ALA A 116 -5.31 -7.57 22.70
N GLU A 117 -5.68 -7.46 23.97
CA GLU A 117 -4.76 -7.74 25.10
C GLU A 117 -4.27 -9.20 25.14
N HIS A 118 -5.05 -10.12 24.61
CA HIS A 118 -4.74 -11.55 24.62
C HIS A 118 -4.07 -12.06 23.34
N LEU A 119 -3.82 -11.18 22.38
CA LEU A 119 -3.28 -11.57 21.05
C LEU A 119 -1.76 -11.69 21.02
N GLY A 120 -1.09 -11.44 22.14
CA GLY A 120 0.38 -11.39 22.20
C GLY A 120 0.95 -10.04 21.74
N LYS A 121 2.27 -9.99 21.57
CA LYS A 121 2.95 -8.77 21.14
C LYS A 121 2.65 -8.44 19.67
N ILE A 122 2.18 -7.22 19.43
CA ILE A 122 1.90 -6.71 18.07
C ILE A 122 3.20 -6.26 17.45
N LYS A 123 3.52 -6.78 16.26
CA LYS A 123 4.69 -6.44 15.46
C LYS A 123 4.39 -5.30 14.49
N GLN A 124 3.20 -5.33 13.87
CA GLN A 124 2.79 -4.37 12.85
C GLN A 124 1.29 -4.10 12.95
N VAL A 125 0.90 -2.88 12.68
CA VAL A 125 -0.48 -2.49 12.42
C VAL A 125 -0.60 -1.97 10.99
N ALA A 126 -1.75 -2.18 10.35
CA ALA A 126 -2.08 -1.60 9.06
C ALA A 126 -3.53 -1.13 9.06
N ALA A 127 -3.79 0.02 8.49
CA ALA A 127 -5.11 0.64 8.44
C ALA A 127 -5.49 0.95 7.00
N GLY A 128 -6.59 0.37 6.55
CA GLY A 128 -7.21 0.68 5.27
C GLY A 128 -8.21 1.82 5.39
N HIS A 129 -9.11 1.94 4.42
CA HIS A 129 -10.12 3.01 4.48
C HIS A 129 -11.15 2.75 5.59
N GLU A 130 -11.64 1.51 5.74
CA GLU A 130 -12.68 1.15 6.69
C GLU A 130 -12.35 -0.13 7.48
N HIS A 131 -11.12 -0.64 7.38
CA HIS A 131 -10.68 -1.84 8.08
C HIS A 131 -9.29 -1.67 8.67
N SER A 132 -8.97 -2.56 9.56
CA SER A 132 -7.76 -2.56 10.37
C SER A 132 -7.18 -3.95 10.47
N LEU A 133 -5.87 -4.04 10.57
CA LEU A 133 -5.11 -5.29 10.60
C LEU A 133 -4.04 -5.24 11.68
N LEU A 134 -3.78 -6.36 12.28
CA LEU A 134 -2.70 -6.59 13.20
C LEU A 134 -1.88 -7.79 12.74
N LEU A 135 -0.57 -7.66 12.83
CA LEU A 135 0.38 -8.74 12.73
C LEU A 135 1.07 -8.89 14.08
N THR A 136 1.02 -10.07 14.66
CA THR A 136 1.73 -10.37 15.91
C THR A 136 3.17 -10.81 15.65
N VAL A 137 4.00 -10.79 16.68
CA VAL A 137 5.37 -11.32 16.63
C VAL A 137 5.36 -12.80 16.26
N ASP A 138 4.32 -13.54 16.69
CA ASP A 138 4.10 -14.95 16.34
C ASP A 138 3.58 -15.14 14.92
N ARG A 139 3.55 -14.06 14.10
CA ARG A 139 3.14 -14.10 12.69
C ARG A 139 1.68 -14.45 12.42
N ALA A 140 0.83 -14.34 13.42
CA ALA A 140 -0.62 -14.45 13.25
C ALA A 140 -1.20 -13.10 12.80
N VAL A 141 -2.23 -13.18 11.94
CA VAL A 141 -2.90 -12.01 11.37
C VAL A 141 -4.30 -11.91 11.95
N TYR A 142 -4.67 -10.71 12.38
CA TYR A 142 -6.03 -10.39 12.84
C TYR A 142 -6.57 -9.22 12.03
N GLN A 143 -7.88 -9.22 11.82
CA GLN A 143 -8.58 -8.19 11.08
C GLN A 143 -9.83 -7.74 11.81
N PHE A 144 -10.22 -6.49 11.61
CA PHE A 144 -11.48 -5.91 12.07
C PHE A 144 -11.86 -4.71 11.17
N GLY A 145 -13.09 -4.22 11.29
CA GLY A 145 -13.62 -3.22 10.41
C GLY A 145 -14.39 -3.83 9.23
N ARG A 146 -14.67 -3.02 8.21
CA ARG A 146 -15.44 -3.42 7.05
C ARG A 146 -14.56 -4.07 5.99
N ILE A 147 -14.89 -5.31 5.64
CA ILE A 147 -14.20 -6.08 4.61
C ILE A 147 -15.26 -6.59 3.64
N GLY A 148 -15.30 -6.00 2.45
CA GLY A 148 -16.38 -6.25 1.49
C GLY A 148 -17.74 -5.77 1.99
N SER A 149 -18.73 -6.65 2.05
CA SER A 149 -20.09 -6.35 2.50
C SER A 149 -20.33 -6.57 3.99
N SER A 150 -19.39 -7.19 4.69
CA SER A 150 -19.47 -7.52 6.12
C SER A 150 -18.54 -6.65 6.94
N TYR A 151 -18.80 -6.55 8.25
CA TYR A 151 -17.87 -5.90 9.17
C TYR A 151 -17.66 -6.73 10.43
N ILE A 152 -16.49 -6.56 11.03
CA ILE A 152 -16.06 -7.24 12.25
C ILE A 152 -15.67 -6.16 13.26
N SER A 153 -16.25 -6.19 14.46
CA SER A 153 -16.08 -5.12 15.46
C SER A 153 -14.98 -5.37 16.48
N THR A 154 -14.34 -6.54 16.44
CA THR A 154 -13.20 -6.91 17.31
C THR A 154 -12.12 -7.61 16.50
N PRO A 155 -10.84 -7.52 16.91
CA PRO A 155 -9.78 -8.26 16.27
C PRO A 155 -10.08 -9.75 16.17
N THR A 156 -10.20 -10.26 14.96
CA THR A 156 -10.56 -11.67 14.67
C THR A 156 -9.48 -12.28 13.78
N PRO A 157 -9.05 -13.53 14.04
CA PRO A 157 -8.03 -14.19 13.22
C PRO A 157 -8.45 -14.28 11.75
N VAL A 158 -7.52 -14.06 10.86
CA VAL A 158 -7.73 -14.22 9.41
C VAL A 158 -7.60 -15.70 9.06
N THR A 159 -8.70 -16.30 8.61
CA THR A 159 -8.72 -17.72 8.21
C THR A 159 -7.78 -17.97 7.03
N GLY A 160 -6.98 -19.03 7.10
CA GLY A 160 -6.06 -19.43 6.03
C GLY A 160 -4.67 -18.81 6.12
N LEU A 161 -4.45 -17.82 6.98
CA LEU A 161 -3.14 -17.24 7.26
C LEU A 161 -2.68 -17.53 8.70
N GLY A 162 -1.40 -17.31 8.94
CA GLY A 162 -0.76 -17.50 10.23
C GLY A 162 -0.15 -18.89 10.43
N PRO A 163 0.62 -19.10 11.51
CA PRO A 163 1.36 -20.32 11.78
C PRO A 163 0.48 -21.57 11.84
N SER A 164 -0.71 -21.46 12.41
CA SER A 164 -1.68 -22.57 12.53
C SER A 164 -2.16 -23.11 11.17
N ASN A 165 -2.06 -22.30 10.13
CA ASN A 165 -2.44 -22.68 8.77
C ASN A 165 -1.22 -22.95 7.87
N GLY A 166 0.00 -22.97 8.43
CA GLY A 166 1.23 -23.17 7.69
C GLY A 166 1.65 -21.97 6.81
N VAL A 167 1.02 -20.80 6.99
CA VAL A 167 1.29 -19.57 6.24
C VAL A 167 1.63 -18.43 7.21
N PRO A 168 2.80 -18.48 7.88
CA PRO A 168 3.23 -17.41 8.76
C PRO A 168 3.49 -16.13 7.97
N VAL A 169 2.89 -15.00 8.40
CA VAL A 169 2.96 -13.72 7.72
C VAL A 169 4.09 -12.87 8.30
N VAL A 170 4.79 -12.13 7.43
CA VAL A 170 5.89 -11.24 7.83
C VAL A 170 5.60 -9.75 7.59
N SER A 171 4.71 -9.44 6.64
CA SER A 171 4.34 -8.05 6.29
C SER A 171 2.88 -7.97 5.87
N LEU A 172 2.24 -6.83 6.20
CA LEU A 172 0.87 -6.48 5.84
C LEU A 172 0.82 -5.09 5.24
N SER A 173 -0.07 -4.90 4.27
CA SER A 173 -0.46 -3.57 3.81
C SER A 173 -1.95 -3.53 3.50
N ALA A 174 -2.61 -2.42 3.84
CA ALA A 174 -4.05 -2.25 3.70
C ALA A 174 -4.36 -1.13 2.70
N GLY A 175 -5.17 -1.44 1.69
CA GLY A 175 -5.66 -0.47 0.72
C GLY A 175 -7.05 0.05 1.06
N LYS A 176 -7.81 0.51 0.07
CA LYS A 176 -9.15 1.07 0.30
C LYS A 176 -10.10 0.05 0.96
N GLY A 177 -10.23 -1.14 0.42
CA GLY A 177 -11.12 -2.18 0.95
C GLY A 177 -10.52 -3.58 0.76
N TYR A 178 -9.23 -3.66 0.57
CA TYR A 178 -8.49 -4.90 0.37
C TYR A 178 -7.19 -4.87 1.16
N THR A 179 -6.61 -6.03 1.34
CA THR A 179 -5.36 -6.23 2.08
C THR A 179 -4.42 -7.09 1.25
N ILE A 180 -3.13 -6.80 1.32
CA ILE A 180 -2.07 -7.67 0.83
C ILE A 180 -1.18 -8.09 2.00
N ALA A 181 -0.79 -9.37 2.02
CA ALA A 181 0.11 -9.96 2.99
C ALA A 181 1.25 -10.70 2.29
N ILE A 182 2.43 -10.63 2.87
CA ILE A 182 3.58 -11.42 2.44
C ILE A 182 3.86 -12.48 3.51
N SER A 183 3.94 -13.74 3.08
CA SER A 183 4.31 -14.85 3.95
C SER A 183 5.82 -14.90 4.18
N GLU A 184 6.25 -15.68 5.17
CA GLU A 184 7.67 -15.96 5.42
C GLU A 184 8.37 -16.63 4.24
N THR A 185 7.63 -17.37 3.43
CA THR A 185 8.12 -18.02 2.21
C THR A 185 8.16 -17.07 1.00
N GLY A 186 7.80 -15.80 1.17
CA GLY A 186 7.78 -14.81 0.10
C GLY A 186 6.54 -14.88 -0.81
N GLU A 187 5.51 -15.62 -0.41
CA GLU A 187 4.26 -15.65 -1.17
C GLU A 187 3.40 -14.41 -0.88
N ALA A 188 2.81 -13.83 -1.91
CA ALA A 188 1.88 -12.72 -1.79
C ALA A 188 0.43 -13.24 -1.75
N TRP A 189 -0.32 -12.78 -0.74
CA TRP A 189 -1.71 -13.14 -0.49
C TRP A 189 -2.58 -11.89 -0.46
N VAL A 190 -3.75 -11.94 -1.08
CA VAL A 190 -4.66 -10.81 -1.16
C VAL A 190 -6.09 -11.22 -0.81
N TRP A 191 -6.82 -10.31 -0.13
CA TRP A 191 -8.26 -10.46 0.13
C TRP A 191 -8.94 -9.10 0.29
N GLY A 192 -10.26 -9.10 0.25
CA GLY A 192 -11.07 -7.89 0.25
C GLY A 192 -11.56 -7.53 -1.15
N THR A 193 -11.92 -6.29 -1.37
CA THR A 193 -12.43 -5.80 -2.64
C THR A 193 -11.92 -4.39 -2.93
N MET A 194 -11.52 -4.14 -4.15
CA MET A 194 -11.16 -2.79 -4.61
C MET A 194 -12.38 -1.96 -5.09
N GLY A 195 -13.56 -2.56 -5.14
CA GLY A 195 -14.73 -1.90 -5.69
C GLY A 195 -14.69 -1.81 -7.22
N GLN A 196 -15.18 -0.69 -7.78
CA GLN A 196 -15.21 -0.51 -9.24
C GLN A 196 -13.82 -0.14 -9.77
N GLY A 197 -13.34 -0.88 -10.75
CA GLY A 197 -12.18 -0.52 -11.57
C GLY A 197 -10.81 -0.96 -11.05
N GLY A 198 -10.70 -1.59 -9.87
CA GLY A 198 -9.43 -2.06 -9.34
C GLY A 198 -9.19 -3.55 -9.55
N ALA A 199 -7.97 -3.94 -9.89
CA ALA A 199 -7.52 -5.31 -9.94
C ALA A 199 -6.74 -5.66 -8.67
N ILE A 200 -7.12 -6.77 -8.02
CA ILE A 200 -6.43 -7.26 -6.82
C ILE A 200 -5.33 -8.28 -7.15
N GLY A 201 -4.82 -8.26 -8.37
CA GLY A 201 -3.72 -9.13 -8.80
C GLY A 201 -4.08 -10.61 -8.99
N LEU A 202 -5.36 -10.98 -8.93
CA LEU A 202 -5.82 -12.38 -9.10
C LEU A 202 -6.08 -12.76 -10.55
N GLY A 203 -5.82 -11.84 -11.48
CA GLY A 203 -5.98 -12.09 -12.92
C GLY A 203 -7.43 -12.21 -13.36
N ASP A 204 -7.58 -12.64 -14.59
CA ASP A 204 -8.86 -12.91 -15.24
C ASP A 204 -9.00 -14.44 -15.39
N LYS A 205 -9.95 -15.02 -14.68
CA LYS A 205 -10.31 -16.43 -14.87
C LYS A 205 -11.57 -16.50 -15.72
N ASP A 206 -11.49 -17.11 -16.87
CA ASP A 206 -12.60 -17.32 -17.81
C ASP A 206 -13.27 -16.03 -18.31
N GLY A 207 -12.51 -14.96 -18.54
CA GLY A 207 -13.04 -13.67 -19.01
C GLY A 207 -13.75 -12.86 -17.90
N THR A 208 -13.70 -13.31 -16.65
CA THR A 208 -14.30 -12.63 -15.50
C THR A 208 -13.23 -12.00 -14.61
N LYS A 209 -13.08 -10.68 -14.69
CA LYS A 209 -12.18 -9.95 -13.80
C LYS A 209 -12.60 -10.11 -12.34
N LEU A 210 -11.75 -10.72 -11.53
CA LEU A 210 -12.00 -10.88 -10.11
C LEU A 210 -11.82 -9.53 -9.39
N LYS A 211 -12.95 -8.95 -8.97
CA LYS A 211 -13.00 -7.65 -8.27
C LYS A 211 -12.69 -7.76 -6.77
N GLY A 212 -12.54 -8.97 -6.24
CA GLY A 212 -12.30 -9.21 -4.83
C GLY A 212 -12.22 -10.69 -4.47
N ALA A 213 -11.66 -10.99 -3.31
CA ALA A 213 -11.63 -12.29 -2.69
C ALA A 213 -12.12 -12.19 -1.24
N ARG A 214 -13.03 -13.07 -0.82
CA ARG A 214 -13.55 -13.07 0.57
C ARG A 214 -12.54 -13.62 1.57
N LEU A 215 -11.71 -14.55 1.12
CA LEU A 215 -10.65 -15.19 1.90
C LEU A 215 -9.30 -14.86 1.30
N PRO A 216 -8.21 -14.89 2.09
CA PRO A 216 -6.87 -14.76 1.55
C PRO A 216 -6.65 -15.71 0.39
N THR A 217 -6.29 -15.15 -0.74
CA THR A 217 -6.03 -15.88 -1.98
C THR A 217 -4.63 -15.53 -2.45
N ARG A 218 -3.85 -16.54 -2.80
CA ARG A 218 -2.50 -16.35 -3.29
C ARG A 218 -2.53 -15.68 -4.67
N ILE A 219 -1.60 -14.78 -4.91
CA ILE A 219 -1.42 -14.12 -6.20
C ILE A 219 -0.59 -15.04 -7.10
N ASP A 220 -1.25 -15.76 -7.99
CA ASP A 220 -0.61 -16.78 -8.83
C ASP A 220 0.43 -16.20 -9.81
N SER A 221 0.26 -14.95 -10.27
CA SER A 221 1.22 -14.25 -11.13
C SER A 221 2.57 -13.97 -10.45
N LEU A 222 2.64 -14.07 -9.12
CA LEU A 222 3.86 -13.91 -8.34
C LEU A 222 4.45 -15.24 -7.85
N VAL A 223 3.86 -16.37 -8.21
CA VAL A 223 4.39 -17.70 -7.86
C VAL A 223 5.77 -17.90 -8.49
N GLY A 224 6.72 -18.39 -7.68
CA GLY A 224 8.11 -18.55 -8.09
C GLY A 224 8.99 -17.31 -7.90
N ARG A 225 8.40 -16.20 -7.44
CA ARG A 225 9.13 -14.99 -7.01
C ARG A 225 9.03 -14.84 -5.50
N SER A 226 10.14 -14.54 -4.83
CA SER A 226 10.13 -14.27 -3.39
C SER A 226 9.79 -12.81 -3.16
N CYS A 227 8.55 -12.50 -2.76
CA CYS A 227 8.15 -11.16 -2.40
C CYS A 227 8.71 -10.79 -1.02
N VAL A 228 9.35 -9.63 -0.93
CA VAL A 228 9.95 -9.12 0.32
C VAL A 228 9.11 -8.02 0.95
N GLN A 229 8.40 -7.24 0.15
CA GLN A 229 7.54 -6.15 0.60
C GLN A 229 6.37 -5.95 -0.34
N ALA A 230 5.26 -5.47 0.19
CA ALA A 230 4.12 -5.03 -0.62
C ALA A 230 3.52 -3.76 -0.03
N ALA A 231 2.99 -2.92 -0.90
CA ALA A 231 2.26 -1.72 -0.54
C ALA A 231 0.91 -1.70 -1.26
N ALA A 232 -0.13 -1.41 -0.49
CA ALA A 232 -1.50 -1.29 -1.00
C ALA A 232 -1.89 0.19 -1.06
N GLY A 233 -2.28 0.66 -2.22
CA GLY A 233 -2.82 1.99 -2.43
C GLY A 233 -4.36 2.00 -2.46
N TRP A 234 -4.94 3.03 -3.03
CA TRP A 234 -6.39 3.16 -3.13
C TRP A 234 -7.01 2.16 -4.11
N THR A 235 -6.45 2.04 -5.32
CA THR A 235 -6.93 1.21 -6.43
C THR A 235 -5.83 0.35 -7.07
N HIS A 236 -4.62 0.35 -6.51
CA HIS A 236 -3.48 -0.39 -7.03
C HIS A 236 -2.63 -0.93 -5.89
N MET A 237 -1.83 -1.94 -6.18
CA MET A 237 -0.84 -2.48 -5.25
C MET A 237 0.51 -2.59 -5.94
N LEU A 238 1.56 -2.56 -5.14
CA LEU A 238 2.93 -2.80 -5.55
C LEU A 238 3.48 -3.98 -4.74
N ALA A 239 4.21 -4.85 -5.39
CA ALA A 239 4.98 -5.91 -4.72
C ALA A 239 6.44 -5.82 -5.17
N LEU A 240 7.33 -5.80 -4.20
CA LEU A 240 8.76 -5.92 -4.41
C LEU A 240 9.12 -7.39 -4.28
N ALA A 241 9.58 -7.99 -5.37
CA ALA A 241 10.04 -9.36 -5.39
C ALA A 241 11.54 -9.40 -5.63
N ASP A 242 12.23 -10.30 -4.93
CA ASP A 242 13.62 -10.61 -5.20
C ASP A 242 13.73 -11.28 -6.58
N SER A 243 14.63 -10.79 -7.40
CA SER A 243 14.93 -11.39 -8.71
C SER A 243 15.72 -12.67 -8.55
N GLY A 244 15.24 -13.59 -7.71
CA GLY A 244 15.95 -14.81 -7.35
C GLY A 244 16.84 -15.33 -8.47
N THR A 245 18.14 -15.32 -8.26
CA THR A 245 19.12 -16.04 -9.04
C THR A 245 19.00 -17.56 -8.78
N SER A 246 17.83 -18.12 -9.02
CA SER A 246 17.80 -19.55 -9.30
C SER A 246 18.29 -19.66 -10.75
N ALA A 247 19.41 -20.35 -10.93
CA ALA A 247 19.82 -20.87 -12.22
C ALA A 247 18.61 -21.62 -12.81
N CYS A 248 17.77 -20.90 -13.50
CA CYS A 248 16.70 -21.45 -14.28
C CYS A 248 17.38 -22.04 -15.51
N ASP A 249 17.53 -23.36 -15.49
CA ASP A 249 17.79 -24.12 -16.69
C ASP A 249 16.88 -23.57 -17.79
N SER A 250 17.51 -23.18 -18.89
CA SER A 250 16.93 -22.62 -20.09
C SER A 250 15.90 -23.57 -20.72
N LYS A 251 14.72 -23.62 -20.11
CA LYS A 251 13.49 -24.03 -20.78
C LYS A 251 12.50 -22.91 -20.60
N GLU A 252 12.21 -22.26 -21.72
CA GLU A 252 11.18 -21.27 -21.90
C GLU A 252 9.92 -21.64 -21.11
N MET A 253 9.80 -21.14 -19.86
CA MET A 253 8.49 -20.97 -19.30
C MET A 253 7.98 -19.64 -19.86
N ALA A 254 7.18 -19.75 -20.89
CA ALA A 254 6.26 -18.68 -21.27
C ALA A 254 5.49 -18.33 -19.98
N VAL A 255 5.86 -17.22 -19.34
CA VAL A 255 5.10 -16.61 -18.25
C VAL A 255 3.79 -16.19 -18.89
N PRO A 256 2.63 -16.77 -18.53
CA PRO A 256 1.36 -16.22 -18.95
C PRO A 256 1.21 -14.91 -18.20
N GLY A 257 1.51 -13.79 -18.87
CA GLY A 257 1.48 -12.48 -18.26
C GLY A 257 2.84 -11.82 -18.08
N GLU A 258 3.86 -12.14 -18.90
CA GLU A 258 4.74 -11.07 -19.30
C GLU A 258 3.82 -9.95 -19.78
N VAL A 259 3.71 -8.88 -18.98
CA VAL A 259 3.25 -7.62 -19.50
C VAL A 259 4.32 -7.25 -20.52
N ARG A 260 4.25 -7.87 -21.69
CA ARG A 260 4.73 -7.26 -22.89
C ARG A 260 3.84 -6.04 -22.96
N PHE A 261 4.39 -4.91 -22.63
CA PHE A 261 3.83 -3.65 -23.07
C PHE A 261 3.75 -3.82 -24.57
N GLY A 262 2.57 -4.27 -24.97
CA GLY A 262 2.36 -4.96 -26.20
C GLY A 262 2.79 -4.08 -27.34
N ALA A 263 3.50 -4.66 -28.25
CA ALA A 263 3.27 -4.37 -29.65
C ALA A 263 1.76 -4.63 -29.88
N THR A 264 0.92 -3.68 -29.48
CA THR A 264 -0.49 -3.69 -29.81
C THR A 264 -0.55 -3.53 -31.32
N THR A 265 -1.04 -4.55 -31.94
CA THR A 265 -1.87 -4.53 -33.13
C THR A 265 -2.01 -3.13 -33.73
N GLN A 266 -1.44 -3.02 -34.94
CA GLN A 266 -1.75 -2.04 -35.95
C GLN A 266 -2.15 -0.66 -35.40
N ARG A 267 -1.12 0.13 -35.14
CA ARG A 267 -1.26 1.54 -34.71
C ARG A 267 -1.83 2.29 -35.91
N ASP A 268 -2.96 2.96 -35.73
CA ASP A 268 -3.42 3.96 -36.69
C ASP A 268 -2.49 5.17 -36.58
N TYR A 269 -1.54 5.25 -37.49
CA TYR A 269 -0.52 6.30 -37.54
C TYR A 269 -0.98 7.60 -38.20
N ASP A 270 -2.20 7.61 -38.76
CA ASP A 270 -2.65 8.68 -39.64
C ASP A 270 -2.84 10.03 -38.92
N ASP A 271 -2.99 10.05 -37.59
CA ASP A 271 -3.14 11.27 -36.79
C ASP A 271 -2.12 11.40 -35.63
N ALA A 272 -1.00 10.67 -35.71
CA ALA A 272 -0.02 10.68 -34.61
C ALA A 272 0.79 11.99 -34.60
N LYS A 273 0.80 12.67 -33.45
CA LYS A 273 1.54 13.92 -33.21
C LYS A 273 2.66 13.69 -32.22
N CYS A 274 3.73 14.46 -32.38
CA CYS A 274 4.80 14.52 -31.40
C CYS A 274 4.31 15.13 -30.10
N ASP A 275 4.53 14.47 -28.97
CA ASP A 275 4.09 14.93 -27.64
C ASP A 275 4.82 16.22 -27.19
N MET A 276 5.96 16.54 -27.79
CA MET A 276 6.76 17.71 -27.46
C MET A 276 6.44 18.94 -28.32
N CYS A 277 6.38 18.80 -29.66
CA CYS A 277 6.14 19.92 -30.55
C CYS A 277 4.71 19.99 -31.08
N HIS A 278 3.89 18.97 -30.85
CA HIS A 278 2.48 18.84 -31.28
C HIS A 278 2.29 18.87 -32.82
N GLU A 279 3.36 18.70 -33.60
CA GLU A 279 3.29 18.63 -35.04
C GLU A 279 2.99 17.21 -35.53
N GLU A 280 2.30 17.13 -36.66
CA GLU A 280 1.92 15.85 -37.28
C GLU A 280 3.13 15.22 -37.99
N ILE A 281 3.08 13.90 -38.21
CA ILE A 281 4.07 13.19 -38.99
C ILE A 281 3.94 13.67 -40.45
N GLY A 282 4.90 14.46 -40.90
CA GLY A 282 5.03 14.84 -42.31
C GLY A 282 6.40 14.43 -42.86
N PRO A 283 6.56 14.33 -44.18
CA PRO A 283 7.82 13.94 -44.79
C PRO A 283 9.00 14.87 -44.46
N SER A 284 8.73 16.05 -43.92
CA SER A 284 9.72 17.05 -43.52
C SER A 284 10.07 17.04 -42.04
N ASN A 285 9.34 16.31 -41.20
CA ASN A 285 9.43 16.40 -39.72
C ASN A 285 10.20 15.23 -39.08
N GLY A 286 10.83 14.38 -39.86
CA GLY A 286 11.67 13.31 -39.38
C GLY A 286 10.90 12.06 -38.94
N LEU A 287 11.61 11.09 -38.38
CA LEU A 287 11.09 9.83 -37.92
C LEU A 287 10.46 10.03 -36.53
N LEU A 288 9.22 9.59 -36.38
CA LEU A 288 8.54 9.58 -35.06
C LEU A 288 8.76 8.23 -34.35
N LEU A 289 9.38 8.28 -33.18
CA LEU A 289 9.51 7.14 -32.27
C LEU A 289 8.33 7.10 -31.31
N PHE A 290 7.76 5.93 -31.13
CA PHE A 290 6.70 5.71 -30.13
C PHE A 290 7.29 5.05 -28.88
N CYS A 291 7.02 5.66 -27.73
CA CYS A 291 7.43 5.11 -26.47
C CYS A 291 6.66 3.81 -26.19
N ASP A 292 7.37 2.73 -25.93
CA ASP A 292 6.76 1.42 -25.63
C ASP A 292 6.05 1.38 -24.27
N PHE A 293 6.27 2.38 -23.44
CA PHE A 293 5.61 2.48 -22.13
C PHE A 293 4.31 3.31 -22.17
N CYS A 294 4.34 4.55 -22.70
CA CYS A 294 3.18 5.45 -22.70
C CYS A 294 2.50 5.60 -24.07
N ASN A 295 3.03 4.96 -25.10
CA ASN A 295 2.56 4.99 -26.49
C ASN A 295 2.52 6.38 -27.14
N LYS A 296 3.18 7.40 -26.58
CA LYS A 296 3.31 8.74 -27.13
C LYS A 296 4.41 8.80 -28.18
N GLY A 297 4.20 9.60 -29.21
CA GLY A 297 5.16 9.80 -30.30
C GLY A 297 6.13 10.94 -30.01
N TYR A 298 7.40 10.80 -30.43
CA TYR A 298 8.44 11.81 -30.27
C TYR A 298 9.31 11.83 -31.54
N HIS A 299 9.58 13.02 -32.08
CA HIS A 299 10.65 13.15 -33.08
C HIS A 299 12.00 12.90 -32.41
N LEU A 300 12.96 12.37 -33.17
CA LEU A 300 14.32 12.14 -32.67
C LEU A 300 14.94 13.42 -32.08
N GLU A 301 14.74 14.52 -32.75
CA GLU A 301 15.22 15.86 -32.34
C GLU A 301 14.49 16.46 -31.17
N CYS A 302 13.24 16.05 -30.92
CA CYS A 302 12.41 16.52 -29.78
C CYS A 302 12.63 15.74 -28.51
N HIS A 303 13.39 14.65 -28.55
CA HIS A 303 13.75 13.90 -27.34
C HIS A 303 14.83 14.67 -26.56
N ASP A 304 14.83 14.56 -25.24
CA ASP A 304 15.83 15.16 -24.37
C ASP A 304 16.68 14.08 -23.65
N PRO A 305 17.97 13.94 -23.93
CA PRO A 305 18.71 14.61 -25.02
C PRO A 305 18.29 14.13 -26.43
N PRO A 306 18.46 14.95 -27.47
CA PRO A 306 18.13 14.57 -28.85
C PRO A 306 18.83 13.27 -29.27
N LEU A 307 18.13 12.44 -30.05
CA LEU A 307 18.63 11.18 -30.56
C LEU A 307 19.12 11.35 -32.01
N GLU A 308 20.31 10.85 -32.31
CA GLU A 308 20.86 10.91 -33.67
C GLU A 308 20.28 9.81 -34.56
N THR A 309 19.93 8.68 -34.00
CA THR A 309 19.35 7.52 -34.70
C THR A 309 18.27 6.87 -33.86
N ALA A 310 17.33 6.17 -34.52
CA ALA A 310 16.34 5.37 -33.85
C ALA A 310 17.03 4.21 -33.10
N PRO A 311 16.77 4.04 -31.79
CA PRO A 311 17.30 2.91 -31.04
C PRO A 311 16.77 1.58 -31.59
N GLU A 312 17.60 0.53 -31.52
CA GLU A 312 17.15 -0.83 -31.81
C GLU A 312 16.47 -1.43 -30.58
N GLY A 313 15.31 -2.06 -30.76
CA GLY A 313 14.53 -2.70 -29.69
C GLY A 313 13.55 -1.74 -28.99
N ASP A 314 13.10 -2.15 -27.79
CA ASP A 314 12.13 -1.39 -27.00
C ASP A 314 12.69 -0.03 -26.56
N TRP A 315 11.94 1.04 -26.80
CA TRP A 315 12.37 2.39 -26.49
C TRP A 315 11.40 3.08 -25.51
N ILE A 316 11.96 3.70 -24.48
CA ILE A 316 11.20 4.42 -23.44
C ILE A 316 11.58 5.90 -23.48
N CYS A 317 10.58 6.78 -23.58
CA CYS A 317 10.79 8.24 -23.62
C CYS A 317 11.38 8.78 -22.30
N PHE A 318 11.94 10.00 -22.37
CA PHE A 318 12.56 10.67 -21.22
C PHE A 318 11.62 10.82 -20.03
N ASN A 319 10.37 11.22 -20.24
CA ASN A 319 9.38 11.39 -19.18
C ASN A 319 9.09 10.06 -18.44
N CYS A 320 8.91 8.97 -19.17
CA CYS A 320 8.72 7.66 -18.56
C CYS A 320 9.98 7.13 -17.87
N LYS A 321 11.18 7.47 -18.35
CA LYS A 321 12.43 7.17 -17.63
C LYS A 321 12.56 7.96 -16.33
N LEU A 322 12.16 9.24 -16.32
CA LEU A 322 12.14 10.07 -15.12
C LEU A 322 11.12 9.53 -14.11
N GLU A 323 9.91 9.19 -14.54
CA GLU A 323 8.90 8.60 -13.68
C GLU A 323 9.34 7.27 -13.08
N ARG A 324 10.02 6.42 -13.87
CA ARG A 324 10.64 5.19 -13.37
C ARG A 324 11.72 5.45 -12.32
N ASN A 325 12.57 6.46 -12.54
CA ASN A 325 13.62 6.82 -11.58
C ASN A 325 13.06 7.53 -10.34
N SER A 326 11.98 8.30 -10.46
CA SER A 326 11.35 8.99 -9.32
C SER A 326 10.54 8.03 -8.44
N ALA A 327 10.03 6.92 -8.96
CA ALA A 327 9.40 5.88 -8.16
C ALA A 327 10.39 5.16 -7.21
N CYS A 328 11.69 5.31 -7.40
CA CYS A 328 12.75 4.71 -6.59
C CYS A 328 13.28 5.61 -5.45
N VAL A 329 12.77 6.83 -5.27
CA VAL A 329 13.32 7.83 -4.33
C VAL A 329 12.92 7.60 -2.86
N VAL A 330 12.15 6.57 -2.51
CA VAL A 330 11.74 6.32 -1.11
C VAL A 330 12.79 5.55 -0.29
N SER A 331 13.83 5.01 -0.89
CA SER A 331 14.82 4.19 -0.16
C SER A 331 16.22 4.76 -0.18
N GLY A 332 16.54 5.97 -0.09
CA GLY A 332 17.86 6.59 0.15
C GLY A 332 19.11 5.67 0.34
N MET A 333 19.10 4.48 -0.22
CA MET A 333 20.19 3.51 -0.28
C MET A 333 20.59 3.31 -1.74
N GLN A 334 21.64 3.97 -2.16
CA GLN A 334 22.52 3.50 -3.19
C GLN A 334 23.23 2.28 -2.59
N ASP A 335 22.93 1.09 -3.12
CA ASP A 335 23.90 0.01 -3.32
C ASP A 335 23.16 -1.28 -3.76
N ASP A 336 23.59 -1.79 -4.90
CA ASP A 336 23.52 -3.19 -5.37
C ASP A 336 22.21 -3.99 -5.21
N PHE A 337 21.06 -3.45 -5.62
CA PHE A 337 19.84 -4.23 -5.66
C PHE A 337 19.40 -4.56 -7.10
N ASN A 338 19.56 -5.85 -7.44
CA ASN A 338 18.92 -6.50 -8.58
C ASN A 338 17.43 -6.80 -8.27
N SER A 339 16.68 -5.84 -7.74
CA SER A 339 15.26 -6.01 -7.40
C SER A 339 14.39 -5.48 -8.54
N THR A 340 13.45 -6.27 -8.98
CA THR A 340 12.47 -5.88 -10.00
C THR A 340 11.18 -5.42 -9.34
N LEU A 341 10.78 -4.16 -9.58
CA LEU A 341 9.49 -3.65 -9.17
C LEU A 341 8.41 -4.23 -10.08
N VAL A 342 7.45 -4.92 -9.51
CA VAL A 342 6.32 -5.49 -10.27
C VAL A 342 5.07 -4.67 -9.95
N LEU A 343 4.50 -4.04 -10.97
CA LEU A 343 3.20 -3.38 -10.91
C LEU A 343 2.10 -4.43 -11.18
N CYS A 344 1.17 -4.57 -10.25
CA CYS A 344 -0.06 -5.32 -10.46
C CYS A 344 -1.19 -4.33 -10.78
N GLU A 345 -1.63 -4.29 -12.03
CA GLU A 345 -2.83 -3.55 -12.47
C GLU A 345 -4.13 -4.30 -12.15
#